data_b6f303554d33787ec48bf9de95850f8c
#
_entry.id   b6f303554d33787ec48bf9de95850f8c
#
_cell.length_a   1.000
_cell.length_b   1.000
_cell.length_c   1.000
_cell.angle_alpha   90.00
_cell.angle_beta   90.00
_cell.angle_gamma   90.00
#
_symmetry.space_group_name_H-M   'P 1'
#
loop_
_entity.id
_entity.type
_entity.pdbx_description
1 polymer ?
#
loop_
_entity_poly.entity_id
_entity_poly.type
_entity_poly.pdbx_seq_one_letter_code
_entity_poly.pdbx_strand_id
1 'polypeptide(L)'
;MRNSNIKKKTSHVGEVIIVMVLAIGFAASAVGSTVTEVVGGLHSPRGLTMGAGGQLYVAQAGDETVGGSIIEILNPMARHPNVRTIVSGLANIGDPEEGEFLGASGISVFGNGANFGLYLIMGVDPQQAGDSAFGNLLRVDYRNRVQTLVNVGSFDYDWTADHVFLFPPQFRDANPYGMLVVPGHVYVTDAGANTLEEVMPDGSIRVLAFFPNTVFSDSTPTCACQGPDGFLYIGTLALVDSLFLGPSAKVYRLNPTDANLLEPWNTPMTEWASGVWPINGCTFGPDGNFYASQLFTNPGSFLNGEPPDGDVVKIPFNNPSTHTFLTGGALSFTSGVAVGPNGVVYVADGTAYVPGGGRILRIRP
;
A
#
# COMPACT_ATOMS: atom_id res chain seq x y z
N MET A 1 8.63 16.44 -76.61
CA MET A 1 9.91 17.08 -76.19
C MET A 1 9.68 17.77 -74.90
N ARG A 2 10.18 17.22 -73.77
CA ARG A 2 10.76 17.85 -72.57
C ARG A 2 10.88 16.79 -71.48
N ASN A 3 12.11 16.36 -71.28
CA ASN A 3 12.52 15.55 -70.15
C ASN A 3 12.36 16.32 -68.84
N SER A 4 11.81 15.71 -67.79
CA SER A 4 11.96 16.17 -66.44
C SER A 4 12.59 15.07 -65.58
N ASN A 5 13.83 15.32 -65.21
CA ASN A 5 14.60 14.54 -64.27
C ASN A 5 13.99 14.60 -62.87
N ILE A 6 13.59 13.45 -62.35
CA ILE A 6 13.24 13.29 -60.93
C ILE A 6 14.50 12.80 -60.19
N LYS A 7 15.08 13.68 -59.40
CA LYS A 7 16.17 13.37 -58.45
C LYS A 7 15.63 12.48 -57.34
N LYS A 8 16.14 11.28 -57.18
CA LYS A 8 15.94 10.41 -56.03
C LYS A 8 16.66 11.04 -54.82
N LYS A 9 15.89 11.37 -53.81
CA LYS A 9 16.40 11.71 -52.46
C LYS A 9 16.63 10.41 -51.70
N THR A 10 17.88 10.05 -51.45
CA THR A 10 18.28 9.01 -50.52
C THR A 10 18.00 9.47 -49.10
N SER A 11 17.04 8.83 -48.44
CA SER A 11 16.83 8.99 -47.00
C SER A 11 17.82 8.10 -46.26
N HIS A 12 18.65 8.69 -45.42
CA HIS A 12 19.43 7.98 -44.43
C HIS A 12 18.47 7.41 -43.38
N VAL A 13 18.28 6.13 -43.33
CA VAL A 13 17.65 5.39 -42.27
C VAL A 13 18.72 5.28 -41.16
N GLY A 14 18.50 5.97 -40.06
CA GLY A 14 19.35 5.84 -38.87
C GLY A 14 19.21 4.42 -38.30
N GLU A 15 20.34 3.75 -38.16
CA GLU A 15 20.43 2.48 -37.46
C GLU A 15 20.10 2.70 -35.98
N VAL A 16 18.93 2.21 -35.55
CA VAL A 16 18.60 2.08 -34.15
C VAL A 16 19.33 0.87 -33.59
N ILE A 17 20.40 1.09 -32.85
CA ILE A 17 21.08 0.04 -32.09
C ILE A 17 20.16 -0.38 -30.97
N ILE A 18 19.48 -1.54 -31.11
CA ILE A 18 18.78 -2.20 -30.03
C ILE A 18 19.84 -2.85 -29.14
N VAL A 19 20.14 -2.23 -28.00
CA VAL A 19 20.93 -2.87 -26.94
C VAL A 19 20.02 -3.88 -26.24
N MET A 20 20.15 -5.14 -26.60
CA MET A 20 19.55 -6.26 -25.91
C MET A 20 20.25 -6.39 -24.54
N VAL A 21 19.67 -5.86 -23.47
CA VAL A 21 20.11 -6.18 -22.12
C VAL A 21 19.63 -7.59 -21.81
N LEU A 22 20.57 -8.55 -21.81
CA LEU A 22 20.29 -9.89 -21.30
C LEU A 22 20.01 -9.77 -19.79
N ALA A 23 18.76 -9.75 -19.40
CA ALA A 23 18.36 -9.98 -18.03
C ALA A 23 18.67 -11.44 -17.68
N ILE A 24 19.75 -11.68 -16.96
CA ILE A 24 20.01 -12.99 -16.33
C ILE A 24 18.99 -13.12 -15.21
N GLY A 25 17.85 -13.73 -15.52
CA GLY A 25 16.86 -14.11 -14.54
C GLY A 25 17.47 -15.17 -13.61
N PHE A 26 17.83 -14.78 -12.39
CA PHE A 26 18.03 -15.75 -11.32
C PHE A 26 16.64 -16.33 -11.00
N ALA A 27 16.38 -17.54 -11.46
CA ALA A 27 15.26 -18.33 -10.97
C ALA A 27 15.55 -18.65 -9.50
N ALA A 28 15.00 -17.85 -8.59
CA ALA A 28 14.94 -18.19 -7.19
C ALA A 28 14.10 -19.46 -7.09
N SER A 29 14.69 -20.56 -6.60
CA SER A 29 13.96 -21.78 -6.29
C SER A 29 12.88 -21.44 -5.28
N ALA A 30 11.61 -21.48 -5.69
CA ALA A 30 10.48 -21.35 -4.78
C ALA A 30 10.59 -22.51 -3.77
N VAL A 31 10.96 -22.20 -2.54
CA VAL A 31 10.68 -23.10 -1.41
C VAL A 31 9.16 -23.21 -1.42
N GLY A 32 8.60 -24.41 -1.56
CA GLY A 32 7.19 -24.63 -1.79
C GLY A 32 6.35 -24.16 -0.60
N SER A 33 6.05 -22.85 -0.56
CA SER A 33 5.16 -22.26 0.43
C SER A 33 3.75 -22.80 0.25
N THR A 34 3.09 -23.16 1.35
CA THR A 34 1.70 -23.57 1.32
C THR A 34 0.80 -22.36 1.49
N VAL A 35 0.02 -22.02 0.46
CA VAL A 35 -1.01 -21.01 0.50
C VAL A 35 -2.35 -21.64 0.87
N THR A 36 -3.04 -21.06 1.86
CA THR A 36 -4.34 -21.58 2.33
C THR A 36 -5.28 -20.40 2.60
N GLU A 37 -6.52 -20.49 2.13
CA GLU A 37 -7.55 -19.53 2.47
C GLU A 37 -7.91 -19.61 3.95
N VAL A 38 -7.98 -18.46 4.61
CA VAL A 38 -8.42 -18.28 5.99
C VAL A 38 -9.90 -17.90 6.01
N VAL A 39 -10.26 -16.93 5.20
CA VAL A 39 -11.63 -16.43 5.02
C VAL A 39 -11.76 -15.86 3.62
N GLY A 40 -12.87 -16.14 2.94
CA GLY A 40 -13.24 -15.59 1.64
C GLY A 40 -14.55 -14.83 1.71
N GLY A 41 -15.03 -14.34 0.56
CA GLY A 41 -16.27 -13.57 0.47
C GLY A 41 -16.16 -12.15 1.05
N LEU A 42 -14.97 -11.57 1.04
CA LEU A 42 -14.69 -10.23 1.55
C LEU A 42 -14.90 -9.17 0.45
N HIS A 43 -15.27 -7.96 0.86
CA HIS A 43 -15.58 -6.84 -0.02
C HIS A 43 -14.44 -5.82 -0.02
N SER A 44 -13.55 -5.92 -0.99
CA SER A 44 -12.33 -5.11 -1.13
C SER A 44 -11.51 -5.01 0.17
N PRO A 45 -10.95 -6.14 0.68
CA PRO A 45 -10.13 -6.13 1.89
C PRO A 45 -8.81 -5.40 1.62
N ARG A 46 -8.56 -4.29 2.32
CA ARG A 46 -7.37 -3.45 2.11
C ARG A 46 -6.36 -3.57 3.24
N GLY A 47 -6.62 -2.96 4.38
CA GLY A 47 -5.71 -3.00 5.52
C GLY A 47 -5.80 -4.31 6.31
N LEU A 48 -4.67 -4.78 6.79
CA LEU A 48 -4.57 -5.99 7.61
C LEU A 48 -3.58 -5.77 8.75
N THR A 49 -3.98 -6.04 9.98
CA THR A 49 -3.10 -5.95 11.14
C THR A 49 -3.37 -7.10 12.11
N MET A 50 -2.36 -7.45 12.92
CA MET A 50 -2.49 -8.52 13.93
C MET A 50 -2.54 -7.92 15.33
N GLY A 51 -3.56 -8.32 16.08
CA GLY A 51 -3.68 -7.98 17.50
C GLY A 51 -2.76 -8.83 18.39
N ALA A 52 -2.53 -8.35 19.60
CA ALA A 52 -1.65 -8.98 20.58
C ALA A 52 -2.10 -10.43 20.98
N GLY A 53 -3.37 -10.75 20.79
CA GLY A 53 -3.92 -12.10 21.02
C GLY A 53 -3.79 -13.04 19.81
N GLY A 54 -3.17 -12.61 18.71
CA GLY A 54 -3.01 -13.37 17.48
C GLY A 54 -4.24 -13.36 16.57
N GLN A 55 -5.26 -12.55 16.87
CA GLN A 55 -6.39 -12.29 15.97
C GLN A 55 -5.96 -11.30 14.88
N LEU A 56 -6.64 -11.39 13.73
CA LEU A 56 -6.45 -10.43 12.64
C LEU A 56 -7.59 -9.42 12.63
N TYR A 57 -7.28 -8.19 12.28
CA TYR A 57 -8.24 -7.14 11.94
C TYR A 57 -8.06 -6.76 10.48
N VAL A 58 -9.18 -6.70 9.76
CA VAL A 58 -9.22 -6.41 8.33
C VAL A 58 -10.11 -5.19 8.10
N ALA A 59 -9.58 -4.18 7.44
CA ALA A 59 -10.35 -3.10 6.86
C ALA A 59 -10.84 -3.52 5.48
N GLN A 60 -12.14 -3.38 5.22
CA GLN A 60 -12.75 -3.62 3.92
C GLN A 60 -13.32 -2.31 3.40
N ALA A 61 -12.95 -1.92 2.18
CA ALA A 61 -13.51 -0.72 1.56
C ALA A 61 -14.99 -0.88 1.22
N GLY A 62 -15.46 -2.10 1.06
CA GLY A 62 -16.82 -2.38 0.59
C GLY A 62 -16.87 -2.57 -0.93
N ASP A 63 -18.07 -2.51 -1.47
CA ASP A 63 -18.37 -2.52 -2.91
C ASP A 63 -19.67 -1.79 -3.20
N GLU A 64 -20.24 -1.93 -4.39
CA GLU A 64 -21.49 -1.32 -4.80
C GLU A 64 -22.71 -1.76 -3.98
N THR A 65 -22.62 -2.91 -3.29
CA THR A 65 -23.74 -3.52 -2.54
C THR A 65 -23.60 -3.35 -1.03
N VAL A 66 -22.36 -3.20 -0.53
CA VAL A 66 -22.05 -3.15 0.91
C VAL A 66 -21.08 -2.03 1.18
N GLY A 67 -21.38 -1.21 2.17
CA GLY A 67 -20.47 -0.18 2.67
C GLY A 67 -19.23 -0.77 3.34
N GLY A 68 -18.23 0.07 3.57
CA GLY A 68 -16.99 -0.33 4.22
C GLY A 68 -17.20 -0.89 5.62
N SER A 69 -16.25 -1.69 6.10
CA SER A 69 -16.35 -2.35 7.40
C SER A 69 -14.98 -2.69 8.01
N ILE A 70 -15.00 -3.04 9.29
CA ILE A 70 -13.88 -3.69 9.98
C ILE A 70 -14.36 -5.05 10.48
N ILE A 71 -13.64 -6.11 10.15
CA ILE A 71 -13.86 -7.44 10.71
C ILE A 71 -12.69 -7.89 11.57
N GLU A 72 -12.96 -8.77 12.53
CA GLU A 72 -11.98 -9.46 13.32
C GLU A 72 -12.06 -10.96 13.03
N ILE A 73 -10.91 -11.59 12.79
CA ILE A 73 -10.76 -13.01 12.55
C ILE A 73 -10.07 -13.63 13.76
N LEU A 74 -10.82 -14.34 14.58
CA LEU A 74 -10.32 -15.05 15.76
C LEU A 74 -9.74 -16.40 15.35
N ASN A 75 -8.60 -16.77 15.93
CA ASN A 75 -7.91 -18.04 15.64
C ASN A 75 -7.66 -18.26 14.13
N PRO A 76 -6.91 -17.38 13.46
CA PRO A 76 -6.72 -17.46 12.00
C PRO A 76 -5.94 -18.71 11.57
N MET A 77 -5.41 -19.48 12.52
CA MET A 77 -4.78 -20.78 12.30
C MET A 77 -5.77 -21.95 12.27
N ALA A 78 -7.00 -21.77 12.75
CA ALA A 78 -8.03 -22.80 12.72
C ALA A 78 -8.45 -23.14 11.28
N ARG A 79 -9.02 -24.33 11.09
CA ARG A 79 -9.62 -24.73 9.81
C ARG A 79 -10.84 -23.86 9.45
N HIS A 80 -11.59 -23.47 10.47
CA HIS A 80 -12.76 -22.59 10.37
C HIS A 80 -12.62 -21.52 11.44
N PRO A 81 -11.95 -20.40 11.14
CA PRO A 81 -11.81 -19.30 12.09
C PRO A 81 -13.16 -18.62 12.34
N ASN A 82 -13.31 -18.04 13.52
CA ASN A 82 -14.51 -17.27 13.84
C ASN A 82 -14.31 -15.82 13.37
N VAL A 83 -15.25 -15.34 12.55
CA VAL A 83 -15.23 -13.99 11.99
C VAL A 83 -16.36 -13.18 12.60
N ARG A 84 -16.05 -11.98 13.06
CA ARG A 84 -17.06 -11.03 13.55
C ARG A 84 -16.86 -9.64 12.98
N THR A 85 -17.94 -8.95 12.69
CA THR A 85 -17.92 -7.55 12.29
C THR A 85 -17.76 -6.67 13.53
N ILE A 86 -16.76 -5.79 13.52
CA ILE A 86 -16.49 -4.81 14.56
C ILE A 86 -17.21 -3.48 14.26
N VAL A 87 -17.10 -3.01 13.00
CA VAL A 87 -17.75 -1.81 12.46
C VAL A 87 -18.31 -2.14 11.09
N SER A 88 -19.44 -1.56 10.73
CA SER A 88 -20.06 -1.67 9.40
C SER A 88 -20.68 -0.35 8.97
N GLY A 89 -20.97 -0.23 7.67
CA GLY A 89 -21.64 0.96 7.12
C GLY A 89 -20.71 2.17 7.01
N LEU A 90 -19.40 1.94 6.91
CA LEU A 90 -18.45 3.00 6.57
C LEU A 90 -18.67 3.44 5.12
N ALA A 91 -18.39 4.71 4.83
CA ALA A 91 -18.47 5.23 3.47
C ALA A 91 -17.53 4.50 2.52
N ASN A 92 -17.96 4.34 1.29
CA ASN A 92 -17.13 3.89 0.18
C ASN A 92 -17.51 4.63 -1.10
N ILE A 93 -16.57 4.72 -2.01
CA ILE A 93 -16.73 5.26 -3.35
C ILE A 93 -15.97 4.38 -4.33
N GLY A 94 -16.52 4.19 -5.52
CA GLY A 94 -15.87 3.39 -6.56
C GLY A 94 -16.72 3.33 -7.81
N ASP A 95 -16.15 2.78 -8.85
CA ASP A 95 -16.82 2.50 -10.10
C ASP A 95 -16.92 0.98 -10.28
N PRO A 96 -18.13 0.41 -10.33
CA PRO A 96 -18.33 -1.01 -10.60
C PRO A 96 -17.72 -1.49 -11.93
N GLU A 97 -17.62 -0.59 -12.93
CA GLU A 97 -17.02 -0.91 -14.24
C GLU A 97 -15.50 -0.99 -14.14
N GLU A 98 -14.89 -0.18 -13.27
CA GLU A 98 -13.46 -0.22 -12.98
C GLU A 98 -13.11 -1.24 -11.89
N GLY A 99 -14.11 -1.70 -11.13
CA GLY A 99 -13.95 -2.76 -10.12
C GLY A 99 -13.11 -2.38 -8.91
N GLU A 100 -12.79 -1.10 -8.72
CA GLU A 100 -12.04 -0.61 -7.57
C GLU A 100 -12.94 0.23 -6.65
N PHE A 101 -12.89 -0.10 -5.34
CA PHE A 101 -13.60 0.64 -4.30
C PHE A 101 -12.64 1.20 -3.27
N LEU A 102 -12.81 2.47 -2.93
CA LEU A 102 -12.04 3.24 -1.96
C LEU A 102 -12.89 3.53 -0.73
N GLY A 103 -12.27 3.67 0.42
CA GLY A 103 -12.95 3.90 1.70
C GLY A 103 -12.07 3.47 2.85
N ALA A 104 -12.53 2.52 3.67
CA ALA A 104 -11.73 1.95 4.75
C ALA A 104 -10.45 1.31 4.19
N SER A 105 -9.27 1.87 4.54
CA SER A 105 -7.98 1.56 3.94
C SER A 105 -7.00 1.02 4.97
N GLY A 106 -6.03 1.79 5.42
CA GLY A 106 -5.03 1.36 6.39
C GLY A 106 -5.63 1.11 7.78
N ILE A 107 -5.19 0.07 8.46
CA ILE A 107 -5.63 -0.30 9.79
C ILE A 107 -4.43 -0.66 10.67
N SER A 108 -4.44 -0.20 11.92
CA SER A 108 -3.41 -0.51 12.90
C SER A 108 -4.02 -0.70 14.29
N VAL A 109 -3.49 -1.61 15.08
CA VAL A 109 -3.98 -1.90 16.42
C VAL A 109 -2.91 -1.60 17.47
N PHE A 110 -3.33 -0.96 18.56
CA PHE A 110 -2.44 -0.65 19.68
C PHE A 110 -3.10 -0.96 21.02
N GLY A 111 -2.30 -1.47 21.95
CA GLY A 111 -2.73 -1.74 23.30
C GLY A 111 -3.61 -2.98 23.47
N ASN A 112 -4.16 -3.13 24.67
CA ASN A 112 -5.06 -4.22 25.03
C ASN A 112 -6.00 -3.80 26.17
N GLY A 113 -7.06 -4.59 26.39
CA GLY A 113 -8.04 -4.31 27.46
C GLY A 113 -8.60 -2.88 27.35
N ALA A 114 -8.59 -2.13 28.45
CA ALA A 114 -9.12 -0.76 28.49
C ALA A 114 -8.29 0.24 27.65
N ASN A 115 -7.03 -0.09 27.37
CA ASN A 115 -6.14 0.72 26.54
C ASN A 115 -6.16 0.29 25.05
N PHE A 116 -7.02 -0.63 24.69
CA PHE A 116 -7.19 -1.07 23.30
C PHE A 116 -7.65 0.10 22.42
N GLY A 117 -7.01 0.25 21.30
CA GLY A 117 -7.40 1.14 20.21
C GLY A 117 -7.14 0.48 18.88
N LEU A 118 -8.17 0.36 18.06
CA LEU A 118 -8.06 -0.01 16.67
C LEU A 118 -8.22 1.28 15.88
N TYR A 119 -7.25 1.59 15.04
CA TYR A 119 -7.21 2.80 14.24
C TYR A 119 -7.41 2.45 12.78
N LEU A 120 -8.17 3.27 12.09
CA LEU A 120 -8.53 3.11 10.69
C LEU A 120 -8.37 4.45 9.98
N ILE A 121 -7.73 4.46 8.84
CA ILE A 121 -7.75 5.60 7.94
C ILE A 121 -8.77 5.36 6.81
N MET A 122 -9.61 6.36 6.57
CA MET A 122 -10.51 6.40 5.42
C MET A 122 -9.74 7.05 4.27
N GLY A 123 -9.60 6.34 3.17
CA GLY A 123 -8.94 6.87 1.97
C GLY A 123 -9.74 8.00 1.32
N VAL A 124 -9.13 8.64 0.35
CA VAL A 124 -9.67 9.74 -0.46
C VAL A 124 -9.87 11.04 0.34
N ASP A 125 -9.70 12.18 -0.29
CA ASP A 125 -10.08 13.48 0.28
C ASP A 125 -11.59 13.69 0.23
N PRO A 126 -12.21 14.26 1.28
CA PRO A 126 -13.65 14.49 1.32
C PRO A 126 -14.16 15.47 0.26
N GLN A 127 -13.32 16.39 -0.23
CA GLN A 127 -13.75 17.35 -1.28
C GLN A 127 -13.83 16.66 -2.65
N GLN A 128 -12.87 15.75 -2.93
CA GLN A 128 -12.88 14.91 -4.13
C GLN A 128 -14.03 13.89 -4.09
N ALA A 129 -14.24 13.26 -2.94
CA ALA A 129 -15.32 12.29 -2.75
C ALA A 129 -16.72 12.92 -2.66
N GLY A 130 -16.81 14.20 -2.32
CA GLY A 130 -18.10 14.88 -2.08
C GLY A 130 -18.78 14.43 -0.78
N ASP A 131 -18.06 13.77 0.13
CA ASP A 131 -18.57 13.26 1.41
C ASP A 131 -17.52 13.43 2.52
N SER A 132 -17.91 14.04 3.63
CA SER A 132 -17.08 14.31 4.81
C SER A 132 -16.65 13.07 5.59
N ALA A 133 -17.15 11.90 5.25
CA ALA A 133 -16.74 10.64 5.87
C ALA A 133 -15.36 10.18 5.39
N PHE A 134 -14.91 10.62 4.21
CA PHE A 134 -13.59 10.30 3.65
C PHE A 134 -12.47 11.13 4.30
N GLY A 135 -11.24 10.66 4.17
CA GLY A 135 -10.05 11.30 4.73
C GLY A 135 -9.91 11.24 6.25
N ASN A 136 -10.88 10.65 6.94
CA ASN A 136 -10.90 10.63 8.40
C ASN A 136 -10.00 9.56 9.00
N LEU A 137 -9.20 9.95 10.00
CA LEU A 137 -8.61 9.01 10.96
C LEU A 137 -9.63 8.68 12.04
N LEU A 138 -10.00 7.41 12.13
CA LEU A 138 -10.96 6.87 13.07
C LEU A 138 -10.25 6.06 14.17
N ARG A 139 -10.79 6.09 15.38
CA ARG A 139 -10.40 5.19 16.47
C ARG A 139 -11.61 4.39 16.94
N VAL A 140 -11.44 3.09 17.07
CA VAL A 140 -12.45 2.16 17.61
C VAL A 140 -11.94 1.64 18.94
N ASP A 141 -12.74 1.82 20.00
CA ASP A 141 -12.39 1.37 21.34
C ASP A 141 -12.78 -0.10 21.60
N TYR A 142 -12.42 -0.62 22.77
CA TYR A 142 -12.74 -2.01 23.17
C TYR A 142 -14.25 -2.33 23.27
N ARG A 143 -15.12 -1.31 23.19
CA ARG A 143 -16.59 -1.42 23.15
C ARG A 143 -17.14 -1.25 21.72
N ASN A 144 -16.28 -1.26 20.74
CA ASN A 144 -16.59 -0.99 19.32
C ASN A 144 -17.20 0.39 19.05
N ARG A 145 -16.92 1.37 19.89
CA ARG A 145 -17.36 2.74 19.65
C ARG A 145 -16.36 3.44 18.74
N VAL A 146 -16.87 3.98 17.65
CA VAL A 146 -16.10 4.72 16.64
C VAL A 146 -16.03 6.19 17.03
N GLN A 147 -14.83 6.76 16.99
CA GLN A 147 -14.55 8.17 17.18
C GLN A 147 -13.72 8.68 16.01
N THR A 148 -14.14 9.76 15.38
CA THR A 148 -13.31 10.52 14.45
C THR A 148 -12.30 11.34 15.26
N LEU A 149 -11.01 11.19 14.95
CA LEU A 149 -9.93 11.94 15.60
C LEU A 149 -9.63 13.23 14.83
N VAL A 150 -9.39 13.14 13.54
CA VAL A 150 -9.05 14.27 12.66
C VAL A 150 -9.28 13.85 11.21
N ASN A 151 -9.43 14.83 10.29
CA ASN A 151 -9.47 14.57 8.87
C ASN A 151 -8.09 14.82 8.26
N VAL A 152 -7.38 13.74 7.93
CA VAL A 152 -6.04 13.76 7.30
C VAL A 152 -6.16 14.16 5.84
N GLY A 153 -7.15 13.60 5.11
CA GLY A 153 -7.33 13.88 3.69
C GLY A 153 -7.57 15.37 3.40
N SER A 154 -8.38 16.07 4.21
CA SER A 154 -8.55 17.52 4.04
C SER A 154 -7.27 18.29 4.33
N PHE A 155 -6.50 17.86 5.34
CA PHE A 155 -5.22 18.49 5.64
C PHE A 155 -4.25 18.35 4.46
N ASP A 156 -4.09 17.15 3.92
CA ASP A 156 -3.17 16.87 2.81
C ASP A 156 -3.61 17.52 1.50
N TYR A 157 -4.92 17.57 1.26
CA TYR A 157 -5.49 18.27 0.11
C TYR A 157 -5.20 19.78 0.14
N ASP A 158 -5.23 20.40 1.31
CA ASP A 158 -4.85 21.81 1.46
C ASP A 158 -3.32 21.96 1.43
N TRP A 159 -2.58 21.05 2.05
CA TRP A 159 -1.12 21.07 2.03
C TRP A 159 -0.57 20.98 0.59
N THR A 160 -1.11 20.09 -0.25
CA THR A 160 -0.69 19.97 -1.65
C THR A 160 -0.98 21.23 -2.45
N ALA A 161 -2.10 21.94 -2.15
CA ALA A 161 -2.41 23.23 -2.78
C ALA A 161 -1.35 24.31 -2.48
N ASP A 162 -0.83 24.34 -1.25
CA ASP A 162 0.18 25.28 -0.82
C ASP A 162 1.60 24.92 -1.31
N HIS A 163 1.80 23.66 -1.75
CA HIS A 163 3.10 23.12 -2.15
C HIS A 163 3.12 22.60 -3.61
N VAL A 164 2.36 23.21 -4.49
CA VAL A 164 2.26 22.80 -5.91
C VAL A 164 3.60 22.76 -6.65
N PHE A 165 4.64 23.43 -6.14
CA PHE A 165 5.99 23.39 -6.71
C PHE A 165 6.69 22.03 -6.54
N LEU A 166 6.21 21.19 -5.62
CA LEU A 166 6.70 19.83 -5.40
C LEU A 166 6.16 18.83 -6.42
N PHE A 167 5.15 19.20 -7.16
CA PHE A 167 4.33 18.32 -7.99
C PHE A 167 4.22 18.80 -9.44
N PRO A 168 5.24 18.74 -10.25
CA PRO A 168 5.13 19.12 -11.66
C PRO A 168 4.66 17.95 -12.55
N PRO A 169 3.59 18.09 -13.30
CA PRO A 169 2.57 19.15 -13.46
C PRO A 169 1.36 18.91 -12.55
N GLN A 170 1.38 19.39 -11.33
CA GLN A 170 0.47 18.89 -10.33
C GLN A 170 -0.78 19.69 -10.09
N PHE A 171 -1.81 19.00 -9.65
CA PHE A 171 -3.06 19.47 -9.07
C PHE A 171 -3.13 19.03 -7.60
N ARG A 172 -4.03 19.63 -6.85
CA ARG A 172 -4.34 19.23 -5.47
C ARG A 172 -4.78 17.79 -5.45
N ASP A 173 -4.22 17.00 -4.54
CA ASP A 173 -4.59 15.61 -4.35
C ASP A 173 -4.37 15.16 -2.91
N ALA A 174 -5.16 14.21 -2.44
CA ALA A 174 -4.93 13.48 -1.21
C ALA A 174 -5.65 12.13 -1.23
N ASN A 175 -4.95 11.10 -0.82
CA ASN A 175 -5.48 9.77 -0.63
C ASN A 175 -4.76 9.09 0.55
N PRO A 176 -5.13 9.44 1.81
CA PRO A 176 -4.57 8.76 2.98
C PRO A 176 -4.79 7.25 2.86
N TYR A 177 -3.74 6.47 2.91
CA TYR A 177 -3.83 5.05 2.54
C TYR A 177 -3.32 4.11 3.62
N GLY A 178 -2.05 4.19 3.99
CA GLY A 178 -1.42 3.34 4.99
C GLY A 178 -1.34 4.00 6.36
N MET A 179 -1.18 3.21 7.40
CA MET A 179 -1.01 3.76 8.74
C MET A 179 -0.23 2.85 9.67
N LEU A 180 0.39 3.46 10.68
CA LEU A 180 1.11 2.79 11.75
C LEU A 180 0.82 3.48 13.08
N VAL A 181 0.44 2.70 14.10
CA VAL A 181 0.34 3.19 15.48
C VAL A 181 1.40 2.52 16.34
N VAL A 182 2.23 3.33 16.97
CA VAL A 182 3.23 2.90 17.96
C VAL A 182 3.05 3.72 19.25
N PRO A 183 3.69 3.36 20.37
CA PRO A 183 3.51 4.10 21.63
C PRO A 183 3.71 5.61 21.47
N GLY A 184 2.63 6.38 21.65
CA GLY A 184 2.66 7.84 21.60
C GLY A 184 2.57 8.48 20.20
N HIS A 185 2.54 7.67 19.11
CA HIS A 185 2.59 8.19 17.75
C HIS A 185 1.58 7.50 16.84
N VAL A 186 0.97 8.25 15.96
CA VAL A 186 0.13 7.76 14.85
C VAL A 186 0.68 8.33 13.56
N TYR A 187 1.15 7.46 12.69
CA TYR A 187 1.68 7.82 11.38
C TYR A 187 0.68 7.41 10.29
N VAL A 188 0.54 8.25 9.27
CA VAL A 188 -0.28 7.99 8.07
C VAL A 188 0.61 8.22 6.86
N THR A 189 0.47 7.39 5.83
CA THR A 189 1.02 7.67 4.50
C THR A 189 -0.11 8.12 3.59
N ASP A 190 0.10 9.23 2.88
CA ASP A 190 -0.83 9.70 1.88
C ASP A 190 -0.29 9.42 0.48
N ALA A 191 -1.01 8.57 -0.25
CA ALA A 191 -0.63 8.11 -1.59
C ALA A 191 -0.84 9.19 -2.66
N GLY A 192 -1.80 10.09 -2.48
CA GLY A 192 -2.06 11.22 -3.38
C GLY A 192 -1.11 12.39 -3.11
N ALA A 193 -0.90 12.75 -1.85
CA ALA A 193 -0.02 13.83 -1.45
C ALA A 193 1.48 13.45 -1.48
N ASN A 194 1.83 12.19 -1.61
CA ASN A 194 3.20 11.68 -1.53
C ASN A 194 3.90 11.99 -0.20
N THR A 195 3.18 11.89 0.91
CA THR A 195 3.65 12.33 2.22
C THR A 195 3.61 11.22 3.27
N LEU A 196 4.33 11.44 4.35
CA LEU A 196 4.20 10.75 5.63
C LEU A 196 3.85 11.80 6.69
N GLU A 197 2.71 11.64 7.34
CA GLU A 197 2.22 12.49 8.40
C GLU A 197 2.35 11.84 9.76
N GLU A 198 2.45 12.68 10.79
CA GLU A 198 2.20 12.31 12.17
C GLU A 198 1.00 13.08 12.71
N VAL A 199 0.03 12.33 13.22
CA VAL A 199 -1.15 12.88 13.92
C VAL A 199 -0.85 12.94 15.40
N MET A 200 -0.88 14.16 15.94
CA MET A 200 -0.60 14.44 17.34
C MET A 200 -1.82 14.16 18.23
N PRO A 201 -1.63 13.92 19.54
CA PRO A 201 -2.74 13.67 20.47
C PRO A 201 -3.77 14.80 20.59
N ASP A 202 -3.40 16.04 20.26
CA ASP A 202 -4.29 17.19 20.23
C ASP A 202 -5.07 17.33 18.92
N GLY A 203 -4.85 16.40 17.96
CA GLY A 203 -5.47 16.39 16.63
C GLY A 203 -4.74 17.25 15.61
N SER A 204 -3.63 17.91 15.96
CA SER A 204 -2.80 18.57 14.96
C SER A 204 -2.06 17.55 14.08
N ILE A 205 -1.77 17.92 12.85
CA ILE A 205 -1.06 17.07 11.86
C ILE A 205 0.21 17.80 11.45
N ARG A 206 1.28 17.05 11.27
CA ARG A 206 2.53 17.56 10.71
C ARG A 206 3.07 16.59 9.65
N VAL A 207 3.53 17.14 8.53
CA VAL A 207 4.21 16.37 7.49
C VAL A 207 5.64 16.12 7.92
N LEU A 208 6.02 14.84 8.03
CA LEU A 208 7.38 14.43 8.42
C LEU A 208 8.29 14.29 7.22
N ALA A 209 7.77 13.81 6.09
CA ALA A 209 8.54 13.59 4.88
C ALA A 209 7.64 13.72 3.65
N PHE A 210 8.25 14.18 2.55
CA PHE A 210 7.68 14.14 1.20
C PHE A 210 8.52 13.19 0.35
N PHE A 211 7.86 12.25 -0.32
CA PHE A 211 8.53 11.27 -1.17
C PHE A 211 8.68 11.79 -2.60
N PRO A 212 9.76 11.40 -3.31
CA PRO A 212 10.03 11.91 -4.64
C PRO A 212 8.85 11.71 -5.59
N ASN A 213 8.43 12.82 -6.19
CA ASN A 213 7.44 12.86 -7.27
C ASN A 213 8.00 13.71 -8.42
N THR A 214 7.96 13.19 -9.62
CA THR A 214 8.44 13.86 -10.83
C THR A 214 7.43 13.62 -11.97
N VAL A 215 7.62 14.32 -13.09
CA VAL A 215 6.78 14.15 -14.29
C VAL A 215 6.74 12.69 -14.79
N PHE A 216 7.75 11.90 -14.45
CA PHE A 216 7.92 10.53 -14.95
C PHE A 216 7.95 9.48 -13.84
N SER A 217 7.90 9.86 -12.59
CA SER A 217 8.03 8.94 -11.46
C SER A 217 7.25 9.46 -10.26
N ASP A 218 6.31 8.65 -9.80
CA ASP A 218 5.47 8.92 -8.65
C ASP A 218 5.69 7.84 -7.59
N SER A 219 6.19 8.23 -6.41
CA SER A 219 6.47 7.27 -5.33
C SER A 219 5.22 6.62 -4.79
N THR A 220 4.15 7.38 -4.58
CA THR A 220 2.88 6.87 -4.04
C THR A 220 3.09 6.00 -2.79
N PRO A 221 3.42 6.57 -1.60
CA PRO A 221 3.66 5.79 -0.39
C PRO A 221 2.36 5.15 0.12
N THR A 222 2.37 3.83 0.32
CA THR A 222 1.16 3.05 0.63
C THR A 222 1.19 2.37 1.99
N CYS A 223 2.34 2.24 2.62
CA CYS A 223 2.44 1.58 3.91
C CYS A 223 3.60 2.12 4.76
N ALA A 224 3.42 2.06 6.07
CA ALA A 224 4.45 2.37 7.06
C ALA A 224 4.57 1.24 8.09
N CYS A 225 5.79 0.89 8.47
CA CYS A 225 6.06 -0.01 9.58
C CYS A 225 7.33 0.40 10.33
N GLN A 226 7.46 -0.04 11.59
CA GLN A 226 8.66 0.22 12.38
C GLN A 226 9.62 -0.95 12.29
N GLY A 227 10.87 -0.67 11.96
CA GLY A 227 11.92 -1.67 11.87
C GLY A 227 12.52 -2.07 13.22
N PRO A 228 13.33 -3.14 13.23
CA PRO A 228 14.04 -3.60 14.44
C PRO A 228 14.97 -2.55 15.06
N ASP A 229 15.40 -1.57 14.27
CA ASP A 229 16.25 -0.45 14.67
C ASP A 229 15.45 0.76 15.19
N GLY A 230 14.12 0.67 15.23
CA GLY A 230 13.21 1.72 15.68
C GLY A 230 12.88 2.78 14.64
N PHE A 231 13.46 2.71 13.43
CA PHE A 231 13.18 3.64 12.34
C PHE A 231 11.89 3.25 11.61
N LEU A 232 11.34 4.20 10.87
CA LEU A 232 10.20 3.96 10.00
C LEU A 232 10.66 3.49 8.62
N TYR A 233 9.93 2.54 8.08
CA TYR A 233 10.09 1.97 6.75
C TYR A 233 8.81 2.19 5.96
N ILE A 234 8.92 2.89 4.84
CA ILE A 234 7.80 3.33 4.02
C ILE A 234 7.90 2.64 2.67
N GLY A 235 6.93 1.78 2.36
CA GLY A 235 6.81 1.14 1.06
C GLY A 235 6.04 2.01 0.08
N THR A 236 6.45 1.99 -1.19
CA THR A 236 5.85 2.77 -2.26
C THR A 236 5.19 1.89 -3.31
N LEU A 237 4.16 2.41 -3.96
CA LEU A 237 3.49 1.73 -5.06
C LEU A 237 4.28 1.90 -6.37
N ALA A 238 4.69 3.12 -6.72
CA ALA A 238 5.37 3.46 -7.97
C ALA A 238 4.72 2.75 -9.17
N LEU A 239 3.37 2.86 -9.26
CA LEU A 239 2.55 2.04 -10.16
C LEU A 239 2.92 2.24 -11.62
N VAL A 240 2.93 3.49 -12.08
CA VAL A 240 3.18 3.85 -13.49
C VAL A 240 4.57 3.41 -13.92
N ASP A 241 5.58 3.68 -13.08
CA ASP A 241 6.95 3.26 -13.35
C ASP A 241 7.05 1.73 -13.47
N SER A 242 6.39 1.02 -12.56
CA SER A 242 6.42 -0.44 -12.55
C SER A 242 5.71 -1.08 -13.74
N LEU A 243 4.68 -0.43 -14.29
CA LEU A 243 3.99 -0.91 -15.48
C LEU A 243 4.87 -0.86 -16.74
N PHE A 244 5.76 0.14 -16.84
CA PHE A 244 6.51 0.40 -18.07
C PHE A 244 8.02 0.16 -17.97
N LEU A 245 8.59 0.26 -16.75
CA LEU A 245 10.05 0.16 -16.55
C LEU A 245 10.46 -1.09 -15.75
N GLY A 246 9.50 -1.87 -15.25
CA GLY A 246 9.77 -3.03 -14.39
C GLY A 246 9.73 -2.67 -12.90
N PRO A 247 10.27 -3.52 -11.99
CA PRO A 247 10.14 -3.34 -10.55
C PRO A 247 10.80 -2.04 -10.08
N SER A 248 9.99 -1.00 -9.90
CA SER A 248 10.41 0.39 -9.64
C SER A 248 10.05 0.88 -8.23
N ALA A 249 9.25 0.11 -7.49
CA ALA A 249 8.90 0.46 -6.12
C ALA A 249 10.12 0.39 -5.19
N LYS A 250 10.03 1.16 -4.10
CA LYS A 250 11.12 1.35 -3.13
C LYS A 250 10.60 1.21 -1.70
N VAL A 251 11.53 0.94 -0.80
CA VAL A 251 11.31 1.08 0.63
C VAL A 251 12.26 2.16 1.15
N TYR A 252 11.69 3.25 1.64
CA TYR A 252 12.45 4.33 2.28
C TYR A 252 12.56 4.09 3.78
N ARG A 253 13.74 4.36 4.35
CA ARG A 253 14.01 4.31 5.78
C ARG A 253 14.31 5.70 6.29
N LEU A 254 13.62 6.13 7.34
CA LEU A 254 13.82 7.43 7.97
C LEU A 254 13.68 7.36 9.49
N ASN A 255 14.35 8.27 10.18
CA ASN A 255 14.13 8.50 11.61
C ASN A 255 13.14 9.64 11.79
N PRO A 256 11.95 9.42 12.38
CA PRO A 256 10.97 10.49 12.52
C PRO A 256 11.44 11.67 13.39
N THR A 257 12.45 11.46 14.25
CA THR A 257 13.02 12.55 15.05
C THR A 257 13.91 13.51 14.25
N ASP A 258 14.36 13.09 13.06
CA ASP A 258 15.22 13.88 12.18
C ASP A 258 14.41 14.61 11.10
N ALA A 259 13.07 14.57 11.19
CA ALA A 259 12.18 15.18 10.21
C ALA A 259 12.37 16.71 10.13
N ASN A 260 12.50 17.24 8.92
CA ASN A 260 12.51 18.68 8.68
C ASN A 260 11.07 19.18 8.50
N LEU A 261 10.45 19.59 9.59
CA LEU A 261 9.04 19.99 9.60
C LEU A 261 8.74 21.28 8.81
N LEU A 262 9.75 22.08 8.48
CA LEU A 262 9.58 23.29 7.66
C LEU A 262 9.71 22.99 6.16
N GLU A 263 10.52 21.99 5.84
CA GLU A 263 10.80 21.57 4.46
C GLU A 263 10.81 20.04 4.40
N PRO A 264 9.63 19.37 4.48
CA PRO A 264 9.55 17.90 4.57
C PRO A 264 10.21 17.18 3.39
N TRP A 265 10.35 17.84 2.25
CA TRP A 265 11.09 17.33 1.08
C TRP A 265 12.61 17.25 1.28
N ASN A 266 13.12 17.87 2.35
CA ASN A 266 14.52 17.81 2.78
C ASN A 266 14.73 16.91 4.01
N THR A 267 13.70 16.17 4.45
CA THR A 267 13.84 15.20 5.55
C THR A 267 14.83 14.10 5.16
N PRO A 268 15.86 13.84 5.99
CA PRO A 268 16.83 12.79 5.71
C PRO A 268 16.16 11.41 5.63
N MET A 269 16.24 10.79 4.47
CA MET A 269 15.77 9.42 4.26
C MET A 269 16.74 8.66 3.36
N THR A 270 16.76 7.34 3.50
CA THR A 270 17.58 6.46 2.66
C THR A 270 16.68 5.49 1.91
N GLU A 271 16.98 5.24 0.64
CA GLU A 271 16.43 4.13 -0.10
C GLU A 271 17.04 2.85 0.48
N TRP A 272 16.28 2.16 1.36
CA TRP A 272 16.75 0.96 2.03
C TRP A 272 16.66 -0.28 1.15
N ALA A 273 15.57 -0.41 0.37
CA ALA A 273 15.42 -1.44 -0.65
C ALA A 273 14.81 -0.85 -1.91
N SER A 274 15.16 -1.43 -3.06
CA SER A 274 14.65 -1.05 -4.38
C SER A 274 14.59 -2.26 -5.31
N GLY A 275 14.03 -2.09 -6.50
CA GLY A 275 13.86 -3.21 -7.43
C GLY A 275 12.78 -4.19 -6.99
N VAL A 276 11.77 -3.71 -6.29
CA VAL A 276 10.56 -4.44 -5.89
C VAL A 276 9.38 -4.00 -6.75
N TRP A 277 8.41 -4.88 -6.92
CA TRP A 277 7.15 -4.57 -7.59
C TRP A 277 6.25 -3.70 -6.68
N PRO A 278 5.18 -3.08 -7.20
CA PRO A 278 4.33 -2.15 -6.47
C PRO A 278 3.92 -2.66 -5.11
N ILE A 279 4.39 -2.01 -4.04
CA ILE A 279 4.07 -2.37 -2.65
C ILE A 279 2.72 -1.76 -2.28
N ASN A 280 1.82 -2.59 -1.74
CA ASN A 280 0.51 -2.13 -1.28
C ASN A 280 0.31 -2.27 0.24
N GLY A 281 1.10 -3.09 0.90
CA GLY A 281 1.14 -3.23 2.35
C GLY A 281 2.49 -3.75 2.82
N CYS A 282 2.91 -3.41 4.04
CA CYS A 282 4.20 -3.85 4.58
C CYS A 282 4.20 -4.00 6.10
N THR A 283 5.09 -4.86 6.57
CA THR A 283 5.33 -5.08 8.01
C THR A 283 6.68 -5.72 8.24
N PHE A 284 7.20 -5.63 9.46
CA PHE A 284 8.29 -6.50 9.92
C PHE A 284 7.73 -7.73 10.62
N GLY A 285 8.32 -8.89 10.33
CA GLY A 285 8.01 -10.12 11.03
C GLY A 285 8.79 -10.26 12.34
N PRO A 286 8.41 -11.24 13.19
CA PRO A 286 9.13 -11.54 14.44
C PRO A 286 10.55 -12.06 14.22
N ASP A 287 10.88 -12.46 12.99
CA ASP A 287 12.23 -12.84 12.54
C ASP A 287 13.11 -11.63 12.16
N GLY A 288 12.58 -10.41 12.33
CA GLY A 288 13.24 -9.15 12.00
C GLY A 288 13.36 -8.86 10.52
N ASN A 289 12.74 -9.65 9.64
CA ASN A 289 12.73 -9.39 8.21
C ASN A 289 11.51 -8.55 7.80
N PHE A 290 11.66 -7.79 6.74
CA PHE A 290 10.60 -7.01 6.12
C PHE A 290 9.77 -7.89 5.18
N TYR A 291 8.46 -7.71 5.20
CA TYR A 291 7.50 -8.38 4.34
C TYR A 291 6.62 -7.34 3.67
N ALA A 292 6.45 -7.45 2.36
CA ALA A 292 5.56 -6.57 1.62
C ALA A 292 4.70 -7.35 0.63
N SER A 293 3.42 -6.99 0.57
CA SER A 293 2.52 -7.43 -0.50
C SER A 293 2.82 -6.62 -1.76
N GLN A 294 2.89 -7.30 -2.89
CA GLN A 294 3.14 -6.72 -4.20
C GLN A 294 1.88 -6.84 -5.05
N LEU A 295 1.31 -5.69 -5.44
CA LEU A 295 0.05 -5.60 -6.17
C LEU A 295 0.05 -6.49 -7.41
N PHE A 296 1.18 -6.48 -8.13
CA PHE A 296 1.47 -7.38 -9.24
C PHE A 296 2.98 -7.63 -9.34
N THR A 297 3.34 -8.73 -10.00
CA THR A 297 4.70 -9.08 -10.40
C THR A 297 4.81 -9.31 -11.92
N ASN A 298 3.68 -9.19 -12.62
CA ASN A 298 3.57 -9.30 -14.07
C ASN A 298 2.67 -8.20 -14.63
N PRO A 299 3.24 -7.07 -15.11
CA PRO A 299 2.45 -5.96 -15.63
C PRO A 299 1.68 -6.32 -16.91
N GLY A 300 2.11 -7.34 -17.67
CA GLY A 300 1.45 -7.77 -18.90
C GLY A 300 0.02 -8.24 -18.66
N SER A 301 -0.24 -8.98 -17.59
CA SER A 301 -1.60 -9.39 -17.21
C SER A 301 -2.48 -8.18 -16.92
N PHE A 302 -1.99 -7.25 -16.11
CA PHE A 302 -2.70 -6.02 -15.76
C PHE A 302 -3.03 -5.16 -16.99
N LEU A 303 -2.06 -4.95 -17.88
CA LEU A 303 -2.24 -4.17 -19.11
C LEU A 303 -3.20 -4.82 -20.12
N ASN A 304 -3.40 -6.12 -20.02
CA ASN A 304 -4.33 -6.88 -20.88
C ASN A 304 -5.73 -7.04 -20.25
N GLY A 305 -5.99 -6.40 -19.08
CA GLY A 305 -7.26 -6.51 -18.36
C GLY A 305 -7.48 -7.86 -17.67
N GLU A 306 -6.41 -8.62 -17.48
CA GLU A 306 -6.41 -9.87 -16.73
C GLU A 306 -6.04 -9.60 -15.27
N PRO A 307 -6.53 -10.39 -14.30
CA PRO A 307 -6.07 -10.28 -12.92
C PRO A 307 -4.54 -10.43 -12.85
N PRO A 308 -3.82 -9.48 -12.23
CA PRO A 308 -2.38 -9.55 -12.17
C PRO A 308 -1.89 -10.65 -11.23
N ASP A 309 -0.71 -11.18 -11.54
CA ASP A 309 0.03 -12.06 -10.65
C ASP A 309 0.63 -11.24 -9.50
N GLY A 310 0.07 -11.33 -8.30
CA GLY A 310 0.59 -10.71 -7.09
C GLY A 310 1.44 -11.66 -6.25
N ASP A 311 2.21 -11.13 -5.30
CA ASP A 311 3.05 -11.92 -4.40
C ASP A 311 3.22 -11.24 -3.02
N VAL A 312 3.86 -11.93 -2.10
CA VAL A 312 4.48 -11.35 -0.92
C VAL A 312 5.98 -11.53 -1.02
N VAL A 313 6.73 -10.43 -0.95
CA VAL A 313 8.19 -10.45 -0.91
C VAL A 313 8.68 -10.39 0.54
N LYS A 314 9.66 -11.23 0.87
CA LYS A 314 10.44 -11.18 2.11
C LYS A 314 11.81 -10.61 1.81
N ILE A 315 12.22 -9.59 2.56
CA ILE A 315 13.51 -8.89 2.42
C ILE A 315 14.26 -8.97 3.75
N PRO A 316 15.44 -9.61 3.79
CA PRO A 316 16.26 -9.66 5.01
C PRO A 316 16.71 -8.27 5.45
N PHE A 317 16.54 -7.97 6.77
CA PHE A 317 16.89 -6.65 7.32
C PHE A 317 18.34 -6.24 7.04
N ASN A 318 19.28 -7.16 7.20
CA ASN A 318 20.71 -6.89 7.02
C ASN A 318 21.20 -7.07 5.57
N ASN A 319 20.30 -7.46 4.65
CA ASN A 319 20.65 -7.61 3.23
C ASN A 319 19.46 -7.23 2.34
N PRO A 320 19.13 -5.93 2.22
CA PRO A 320 17.92 -5.46 1.53
C PRO A 320 17.95 -5.66 0.01
N SER A 321 19.07 -6.05 -0.56
CA SER A 321 19.17 -6.41 -1.99
C SER A 321 18.71 -7.85 -2.29
N THR A 322 18.43 -8.65 -1.26
CA THR A 322 17.95 -10.02 -1.43
C THR A 322 16.43 -10.06 -1.29
N HIS A 323 15.75 -10.53 -2.33
CA HIS A 323 14.29 -10.65 -2.37
C HIS A 323 13.90 -12.11 -2.48
N THR A 324 12.99 -12.56 -1.61
CA THR A 324 12.41 -13.91 -1.66
C THR A 324 10.91 -13.78 -1.88
N PHE A 325 10.45 -14.23 -3.03
CA PHE A 325 9.03 -14.30 -3.36
C PHE A 325 8.41 -15.53 -2.69
N LEU A 326 7.32 -15.35 -1.96
CA LEU A 326 6.75 -16.43 -1.14
C LEU A 326 5.76 -17.30 -1.89
N THR A 327 5.11 -16.81 -2.93
CA THR A 327 4.02 -17.51 -3.61
C THR A 327 4.27 -17.75 -5.11
N GLY A 328 5.30 -17.14 -5.68
CA GLY A 328 5.64 -17.27 -7.10
C GLY A 328 4.56 -16.71 -8.03
N GLY A 329 3.89 -15.62 -7.63
CA GLY A 329 2.85 -14.98 -8.44
C GLY A 329 1.46 -15.61 -8.31
N ALA A 330 1.21 -16.41 -7.27
CA ALA A 330 -0.07 -17.11 -7.10
C ALA A 330 -1.19 -16.26 -6.46
N LEU A 331 -0.92 -14.98 -6.19
CA LEU A 331 -1.87 -14.03 -5.60
C LEU A 331 -2.37 -13.07 -6.68
N SER A 332 -3.40 -12.28 -6.33
CA SER A 332 -3.94 -11.28 -7.25
C SER A 332 -4.46 -10.05 -6.50
N PHE A 333 -4.08 -8.85 -6.95
CA PHE A 333 -4.49 -7.60 -6.29
C PHE A 333 -4.29 -7.63 -4.79
N THR A 334 -3.07 -7.93 -4.35
CA THR A 334 -2.75 -8.00 -2.92
C THR A 334 -2.74 -6.63 -2.27
N SER A 335 -3.09 -6.57 -0.97
CA SER A 335 -3.06 -5.35 -0.18
C SER A 335 -2.42 -5.62 1.20
N GLY A 336 -3.09 -5.37 2.31
CA GLY A 336 -2.52 -5.49 3.65
C GLY A 336 -1.81 -6.83 3.91
N VAL A 337 -0.70 -6.78 4.62
CA VAL A 337 0.10 -7.94 5.04
C VAL A 337 0.36 -7.89 6.54
N ALA A 338 0.29 -9.04 7.20
CA ALA A 338 0.63 -9.20 8.62
C ALA A 338 1.40 -10.51 8.84
N VAL A 339 2.32 -10.52 9.81
CA VAL A 339 3.11 -11.70 10.15
C VAL A 339 2.84 -12.12 11.59
N GLY A 340 2.42 -13.37 11.78
CA GLY A 340 2.16 -13.92 13.09
C GLY A 340 3.43 -14.24 13.89
N PRO A 341 3.31 -14.42 15.21
CA PRO A 341 4.43 -14.68 16.10
C PRO A 341 5.20 -15.98 15.76
N ASN A 342 4.59 -16.87 14.99
CA ASN A 342 5.16 -18.11 14.49
C ASN A 342 5.74 -18.01 13.06
N GLY A 343 5.86 -16.79 12.52
CA GLY A 343 6.39 -16.55 11.18
C GLY A 343 5.41 -16.83 10.04
N VAL A 344 4.16 -17.18 10.35
CA VAL A 344 3.10 -17.35 9.34
C VAL A 344 2.70 -15.98 8.79
N VAL A 345 2.68 -15.84 7.48
CA VAL A 345 2.29 -14.61 6.79
C VAL A 345 0.81 -14.66 6.42
N TYR A 346 0.12 -13.56 6.64
CA TYR A 346 -1.26 -13.35 6.22
C TYR A 346 -1.30 -12.18 5.25
N VAL A 347 -2.11 -12.30 4.20
CA VAL A 347 -2.23 -11.27 3.16
C VAL A 347 -3.68 -11.13 2.73
N ALA A 348 -4.11 -9.89 2.51
CA ALA A 348 -5.36 -9.58 1.83
C ALA A 348 -5.14 -9.74 0.32
N ASP A 349 -6.03 -10.47 -0.34
CA ASP A 349 -5.93 -10.86 -1.74
C ASP A 349 -7.29 -10.66 -2.43
N GLY A 350 -7.29 -10.36 -3.73
CA GLY A 350 -8.51 -10.08 -4.47
C GLY A 350 -9.19 -8.78 -4.04
N THR A 351 -8.41 -7.71 -3.86
CA THR A 351 -8.93 -6.44 -3.31
C THR A 351 -9.71 -5.59 -4.33
N ALA A 352 -9.70 -5.96 -5.60
CA ALA A 352 -10.38 -5.26 -6.68
C ALA A 352 -11.01 -6.23 -7.69
N TYR A 353 -11.91 -5.72 -8.53
CA TYR A 353 -12.53 -6.31 -9.73
C TYR A 353 -13.62 -7.37 -9.52
N VAL A 354 -13.79 -7.96 -8.35
CA VAL A 354 -14.86 -8.94 -8.12
C VAL A 354 -15.55 -8.66 -6.80
N PRO A 355 -16.77 -8.13 -6.77
CA PRO A 355 -17.55 -7.93 -5.55
C PRO A 355 -17.63 -9.23 -4.73
N GLY A 356 -17.26 -9.17 -3.44
CA GLY A 356 -17.19 -10.36 -2.58
C GLY A 356 -16.12 -11.38 -2.97
N GLY A 357 -15.23 -11.06 -3.91
CA GLY A 357 -14.13 -11.93 -4.33
C GLY A 357 -12.88 -11.84 -3.45
N GLY A 358 -12.85 -10.88 -2.53
CA GLY A 358 -11.72 -10.71 -1.62
C GLY A 358 -11.59 -11.83 -0.59
N ARG A 359 -10.36 -12.07 -0.15
CA ARG A 359 -10.05 -13.13 0.82
C ARG A 359 -8.83 -12.79 1.65
N ILE A 360 -8.70 -13.42 2.80
CA ILE A 360 -7.45 -13.45 3.56
C ILE A 360 -6.80 -14.82 3.36
N LEU A 361 -5.57 -14.79 2.90
CA LEU A 361 -4.74 -15.97 2.68
C LEU A 361 -3.69 -16.09 3.77
N ARG A 362 -3.31 -17.32 4.07
CA ARG A 362 -2.23 -17.71 4.97
C ARG A 362 -1.14 -18.40 4.17
N ILE A 363 0.09 -17.87 4.28
CA ILE A 363 1.28 -18.41 3.63
C ILE A 363 2.18 -18.99 4.72
N ARG A 364 2.57 -20.26 4.58
CA ARG A 364 3.59 -20.91 5.40
C ARG A 364 4.83 -21.10 4.52
N PRO A 365 5.90 -20.33 4.80
CA PRO A 365 7.17 -20.48 4.11
C PRO A 365 7.81 -21.85 4.32
#